data_ec98251af4d79fe1ba86a35b05e0bc77
#
_entry.id   ec98251af4d79fe1ba86a35b05e0bc77
#
_cell.length_a   1.000
_cell.length_b   1.000
_cell.length_c   1.000
_cell.angle_alpha   90.00
_cell.angle_beta   90.00
_cell.angle_gamma   90.00
#
_symmetry.space_group_name_H-M   'P 1'
#
loop_
_entity.id
_entity.type
_entity.pdbx_description
1 polymer ?
#
loop_
_entity_poly.entity_id
_entity_poly.type
_entity_poly.pdbx_seq_one_letter_code
_entity_poly.pdbx_strand_id
1 'polypeptide(L)'
;SQQVLDRWGIGAMGNGGLFEAYMADKGFIMVCVDGRGTGGRGAEFEKCTYLNLGVKEAKDQVETAKYLSTLPYIDGNRIGIWGWSFGGYNTLMSMSEGTPIFKAGVAIAAPTDWRFYDSVYTERFMRTPKENMEGYEASSAINRANKLHGELLLIHGSADDNVHLRNAAEYSEALVQADKQFDMQVYTCLLY
;
A
#
# COMPACT_ATOMS: atom_id res chain seq x y z
N SER A 1 -3.11 2.75 12.68
CA SER A 1 -1.75 2.25 12.45
C SER A 1 -0.91 3.16 11.57
N GLN A 2 -1.50 4.18 11.02
CA GLN A 2 -0.83 5.15 10.18
C GLN A 2 -0.07 6.17 11.03
N GLN A 3 1.09 6.60 10.56
CA GLN A 3 1.86 7.65 11.20
C GLN A 3 1.92 8.87 10.29
N VAL A 4 1.75 10.05 10.88
CA VAL A 4 2.06 11.31 10.20
C VAL A 4 3.58 11.43 10.06
N LEU A 5 4.04 11.60 8.84
CA LEU A 5 5.47 11.67 8.53
C LEU A 5 5.83 13.09 8.08
N ASP A 6 6.55 13.80 8.94
CA ASP A 6 7.19 15.07 8.57
C ASP A 6 8.66 14.82 8.21
N ARG A 7 8.88 14.35 6.98
CA ARG A 7 10.22 13.96 6.49
C ARG A 7 10.67 14.71 5.24
N TRP A 8 10.00 15.79 4.91
CA TRP A 8 10.32 16.59 3.74
C TRP A 8 11.33 17.69 4.05
N GLY A 9 12.25 17.92 3.11
CA GLY A 9 13.26 18.95 3.22
C GLY A 9 14.63 18.43 3.65
N ILE A 10 15.60 19.35 3.72
CA ILE A 10 17.03 19.03 3.95
C ILE A 10 17.24 18.33 5.30
N GLY A 11 16.53 18.71 6.33
CA GLY A 11 16.61 18.09 7.66
C GLY A 11 16.12 16.65 7.75
N ALA A 12 15.36 16.19 6.77
CA ALA A 12 14.80 14.85 6.73
C ALA A 12 15.68 13.81 6.03
N MET A 13 16.81 14.20 5.48
CA MET A 13 17.70 13.32 4.68
C MET A 13 18.18 12.08 5.45
N GLY A 14 18.30 12.15 6.77
CA GLY A 14 18.65 11.01 7.63
C GLY A 14 17.53 9.97 7.83
N ASN A 15 16.29 10.27 7.44
CA ASN A 15 15.11 9.44 7.66
C ASN A 15 14.45 8.96 6.35
N GLY A 16 15.25 8.66 5.32
CA GLY A 16 14.73 8.17 4.03
C GLY A 16 14.54 9.25 2.97
N GLY A 17 14.70 10.53 3.28
CA GLY A 17 14.51 11.63 2.34
C GLY A 17 15.51 11.66 1.17
N LEU A 18 16.55 10.84 1.21
CA LEU A 18 17.48 10.66 0.08
C LEU A 18 16.82 10.01 -1.13
N PHE A 19 15.90 9.09 -0.92
CA PHE A 19 15.19 8.44 -2.01
C PHE A 19 14.29 9.43 -2.76
N GLU A 20 13.52 10.23 -2.02
CA GLU A 20 12.66 11.26 -2.60
C GLU A 20 13.48 12.33 -3.34
N ALA A 21 14.63 12.73 -2.78
CA ALA A 21 15.55 13.67 -3.43
C ALA A 21 16.13 13.07 -4.73
N TYR A 22 16.54 11.81 -4.71
CA TYR A 22 17.02 11.09 -5.89
C TYR A 22 15.93 11.00 -6.97
N MET A 23 14.69 10.66 -6.60
CA MET A 23 13.58 10.58 -7.54
C MET A 23 13.24 11.97 -8.13
N ALA A 24 13.31 13.03 -7.32
CA ALA A 24 13.11 14.39 -7.79
C ALA A 24 14.20 14.80 -8.81
N ASP A 25 15.47 14.43 -8.58
CA ASP A 25 16.55 14.61 -9.55
C ASP A 25 16.30 13.89 -10.89
N LYS A 26 15.57 12.77 -10.85
CA LYS A 26 15.13 12.02 -12.05
C LYS A 26 13.85 12.57 -12.70
N GLY A 27 13.35 13.70 -12.22
CA GLY A 27 12.18 14.38 -12.79
C GLY A 27 10.83 13.88 -12.25
N PHE A 28 10.81 13.13 -11.14
CA PHE A 28 9.58 12.72 -10.48
C PHE A 28 9.14 13.77 -9.46
N ILE A 29 7.84 13.99 -9.36
CA ILE A 29 7.24 14.72 -8.25
C ILE A 29 6.80 13.70 -7.22
N MET A 30 7.45 13.72 -6.05
CA MET A 30 7.14 12.81 -4.96
C MET A 30 6.07 13.42 -4.06
N VAL A 31 5.03 12.64 -3.75
CA VAL A 31 3.89 13.08 -2.94
C VAL A 31 3.64 12.05 -1.84
N CYS A 32 3.45 12.52 -0.63
CA CYS A 32 3.01 11.71 0.49
C CYS A 32 1.73 12.32 1.07
N VAL A 33 0.72 11.50 1.32
CA VAL A 33 -0.58 11.97 1.81
C VAL A 33 -0.97 11.22 3.08
N ASP A 34 -1.28 11.97 4.13
CA ASP A 34 -1.87 11.46 5.35
C ASP A 34 -3.38 11.31 5.17
N GLY A 35 -3.81 10.16 4.68
CA GLY A 35 -5.22 9.82 4.53
C GLY A 35 -5.88 9.43 5.85
N ARG A 36 -7.16 9.08 5.77
CA ARG A 36 -7.91 8.56 6.93
C ARG A 36 -7.20 7.37 7.56
N GLY A 37 -7.25 7.27 8.87
CA GLY A 37 -6.50 6.28 9.65
C GLY A 37 -5.17 6.80 10.20
N THR A 38 -4.67 7.97 9.73
CA THR A 38 -3.49 8.63 10.33
C THR A 38 -3.87 9.40 11.59
N GLY A 39 -2.93 9.49 12.53
CA GLY A 39 -3.09 10.27 13.75
C GLY A 39 -3.03 11.79 13.51
N GLY A 40 -3.22 12.57 14.58
CA GLY A 40 -3.04 14.01 14.58
C GLY A 40 -4.25 14.83 14.10
N ARG A 41 -5.33 14.18 13.62
CA ARG A 41 -6.55 14.85 13.11
C ARG A 41 -7.83 14.47 13.87
N GLY A 42 -7.65 13.99 15.10
CA GLY A 42 -8.75 13.59 15.97
C GLY A 42 -9.13 12.10 15.84
N ALA A 43 -9.79 11.60 16.88
CA ALA A 43 -10.08 10.17 17.03
C ALA A 43 -11.01 9.63 15.93
N GLU A 44 -11.95 10.41 15.44
CA GLU A 44 -12.87 10.01 14.39
C GLU A 44 -12.10 9.75 13.08
N PHE A 45 -11.20 10.62 12.70
CA PHE A 45 -10.36 10.48 11.52
C PHE A 45 -9.40 9.29 11.64
N GLU A 46 -8.77 9.12 12.80
CA GLU A 46 -7.82 8.03 13.06
C GLU A 46 -8.49 6.66 13.12
N LYS A 47 -9.64 6.57 13.82
CA LYS A 47 -10.29 5.29 14.11
C LYS A 47 -11.30 4.84 13.06
N CYS A 48 -11.57 5.64 12.04
CA CYS A 48 -12.57 5.31 11.02
C CYS A 48 -12.20 4.10 10.15
N THR A 49 -10.95 3.63 10.21
CA THR A 49 -10.45 2.42 9.52
C THR A 49 -10.54 1.16 10.39
N TYR A 50 -10.98 1.29 11.63
CA TYR A 50 -11.19 0.16 12.53
C TYR A 50 -12.16 -0.86 11.91
N LEU A 51 -11.81 -2.13 11.97
CA LEU A 51 -12.45 -3.29 11.35
C LEU A 51 -12.38 -3.37 9.81
N ASN A 52 -11.80 -2.37 9.13
CA ASN A 52 -11.74 -2.29 7.66
C ASN A 52 -10.43 -1.64 7.20
N LEU A 53 -9.28 -2.16 7.65
CA LEU A 53 -7.97 -1.63 7.23
C LEU A 53 -7.81 -1.66 5.71
N GLY A 54 -7.20 -0.61 5.16
CA GLY A 54 -6.88 -0.49 3.73
C GLY A 54 -8.04 -0.04 2.84
N VAL A 55 -9.29 -0.17 3.29
CA VAL A 55 -10.46 0.16 2.45
C VAL A 55 -10.63 1.67 2.25
N LYS A 56 -10.56 2.44 3.33
CA LYS A 56 -10.66 3.91 3.26
C LYS A 56 -9.36 4.54 2.81
N GLU A 57 -8.25 3.98 3.25
CA GLU A 57 -6.91 4.42 2.87
C GLU A 57 -6.73 4.34 1.35
N ALA A 58 -7.11 3.24 0.72
CA ALA A 58 -7.04 3.08 -0.73
C ALA A 58 -7.90 4.12 -1.48
N LYS A 59 -9.10 4.39 -1.00
CA LYS A 59 -9.97 5.43 -1.58
C LYS A 59 -9.34 6.81 -1.49
N ASP A 60 -8.72 7.12 -0.36
CA ASP A 60 -8.06 8.42 -0.17
C ASP A 60 -6.85 8.57 -1.10
N GLN A 61 -6.09 7.50 -1.35
CA GLN A 61 -4.99 7.53 -2.33
C GLN A 61 -5.51 7.74 -3.76
N VAL A 62 -6.59 7.05 -4.14
CA VAL A 62 -7.22 7.24 -5.45
C VAL A 62 -7.75 8.66 -5.63
N GLU A 63 -8.45 9.21 -4.64
CA GLU A 63 -8.97 10.59 -4.71
C GLU A 63 -7.82 11.63 -4.73
N THR A 64 -6.74 11.37 -4.00
CA THR A 64 -5.53 12.18 -4.08
C THR A 64 -4.94 12.16 -5.49
N ALA A 65 -4.79 10.98 -6.09
CA ALA A 65 -4.26 10.86 -7.45
C ALA A 65 -5.15 11.57 -8.49
N LYS A 66 -6.47 11.50 -8.34
CA LYS A 66 -7.42 12.26 -9.17
C LYS A 66 -7.21 13.76 -9.01
N TYR A 67 -7.09 14.25 -7.78
CA TYR A 67 -6.81 15.67 -7.53
C TYR A 67 -5.48 16.09 -8.16
N LEU A 68 -4.42 15.31 -7.94
CA LEU A 68 -3.10 15.59 -8.53
C LEU A 68 -3.15 15.68 -10.05
N SER A 69 -3.93 14.82 -10.71
CA SER A 69 -4.08 14.84 -12.17
C SER A 69 -4.73 16.11 -12.72
N THR A 70 -5.35 16.92 -11.87
CA THR A 70 -5.92 18.22 -12.27
C THR A 70 -4.91 19.37 -12.24
N LEU A 71 -3.74 19.14 -11.63
CA LEU A 71 -2.72 20.19 -11.49
C LEU A 71 -1.95 20.35 -12.81
N PRO A 72 -1.69 21.60 -13.28
CA PRO A 72 -1.15 21.84 -14.61
C PRO A 72 0.29 21.37 -14.82
N TYR A 73 1.01 21.05 -13.75
CA TYR A 73 2.38 20.55 -13.77
C TYR A 73 2.49 19.04 -13.52
N ILE A 74 1.36 18.34 -13.40
CA ILE A 74 1.31 16.89 -13.23
C ILE A 74 0.83 16.23 -14.53
N ASP A 75 1.59 15.26 -15.01
CA ASP A 75 1.10 14.38 -16.08
C ASP A 75 0.20 13.29 -15.47
N GLY A 76 -1.10 13.48 -15.55
CA GLY A 76 -2.10 12.55 -15.04
C GLY A 76 -2.06 11.15 -15.67
N ASN A 77 -1.36 10.98 -16.80
CA ASN A 77 -1.15 9.69 -17.44
C ASN A 77 0.09 8.94 -16.92
N ARG A 78 0.86 9.54 -16.03
CA ARG A 78 2.10 9.00 -15.48
C ARG A 78 2.13 9.03 -13.93
N ILE A 79 1.01 8.73 -13.30
CA ILE A 79 0.91 8.64 -11.84
C ILE A 79 1.17 7.20 -11.43
N GLY A 80 2.18 6.99 -10.59
CA GLY A 80 2.48 5.73 -9.93
C GLY A 80 2.23 5.78 -8.43
N ILE A 81 2.21 4.62 -7.79
CA ILE A 81 2.11 4.48 -6.34
C ILE A 81 3.13 3.46 -5.85
N TRP A 82 3.73 3.69 -4.70
CA TRP A 82 4.64 2.72 -4.10
C TRP A 82 4.57 2.75 -2.58
N GLY A 83 4.98 1.67 -1.98
CA GLY A 83 5.07 1.61 -0.54
C GLY A 83 5.67 0.32 -0.01
N TRP A 84 6.09 0.37 1.25
CA TRP A 84 6.71 -0.72 1.98
C TRP A 84 5.81 -1.17 3.13
N SER A 85 5.75 -2.47 3.41
CA SER A 85 4.96 -3.05 4.49
C SER A 85 3.48 -2.67 4.38
N PHE A 86 2.90 -1.95 5.34
CA PHE A 86 1.55 -1.39 5.21
C PHE A 86 1.40 -0.49 3.97
N GLY A 87 2.43 0.26 3.60
CA GLY A 87 2.44 1.05 2.36
C GLY A 87 2.36 0.19 1.10
N GLY A 88 3.06 -0.96 1.09
CA GLY A 88 2.95 -1.96 0.02
C GLY A 88 1.53 -2.52 -0.06
N TYR A 89 0.94 -2.89 1.07
CA TYR A 89 -0.47 -3.30 1.15
C TYR A 89 -1.42 -2.21 0.62
N ASN A 90 -1.22 -0.97 1.03
CA ASN A 90 -2.04 0.14 0.54
C ASN A 90 -1.86 0.38 -0.97
N THR A 91 -0.67 0.12 -1.51
CA THR A 91 -0.42 0.13 -2.96
C THR A 91 -1.30 -0.90 -3.67
N LEU A 92 -1.31 -2.15 -3.20
CA LEU A 92 -2.14 -3.21 -3.79
C LEU A 92 -3.63 -2.90 -3.71
N MET A 93 -4.09 -2.43 -2.57
CA MET A 93 -5.48 -2.02 -2.36
C MET A 93 -5.88 -0.86 -3.28
N SER A 94 -5.00 0.14 -3.42
CA SER A 94 -5.26 1.33 -4.25
C SER A 94 -5.27 1.00 -5.74
N MET A 95 -4.39 0.10 -6.20
CA MET A 95 -4.36 -0.35 -7.60
C MET A 95 -5.54 -1.27 -7.97
N SER A 96 -6.33 -1.68 -7.01
CA SER A 96 -7.57 -2.47 -7.19
C SER A 96 -8.83 -1.71 -6.78
N GLU A 97 -8.71 -0.41 -6.49
CA GLU A 97 -9.84 0.41 -6.04
C GLU A 97 -10.36 1.32 -7.16
N GLY A 98 -11.66 1.25 -7.40
CA GLY A 98 -12.40 2.20 -8.25
C GLY A 98 -11.91 2.26 -9.71
N THR A 99 -11.82 3.47 -10.25
CA THR A 99 -11.37 3.72 -11.62
C THR A 99 -9.85 3.67 -11.71
N PRO A 100 -9.27 3.01 -12.72
CA PRO A 100 -7.83 2.97 -12.94
C PRO A 100 -7.21 4.37 -13.05
N ILE A 101 -6.37 4.74 -12.08
CA ILE A 101 -5.63 6.01 -12.06
C ILE A 101 -4.13 5.79 -12.03
N PHE A 102 -3.66 4.79 -11.28
CA PHE A 102 -2.25 4.46 -11.19
C PHE A 102 -1.83 3.64 -12.40
N LYS A 103 -0.74 4.07 -13.07
CA LYS A 103 -0.18 3.37 -14.24
C LYS A 103 0.83 2.31 -13.85
N ALA A 104 1.50 2.51 -12.72
CA ALA A 104 2.44 1.56 -12.14
C ALA A 104 2.37 1.57 -10.62
N GLY A 105 2.67 0.44 -10.01
CA GLY A 105 2.80 0.31 -8.57
C GLY A 105 3.96 -0.57 -8.16
N VAL A 106 4.60 -0.22 -7.04
CA VAL A 106 5.65 -1.03 -6.43
C VAL A 106 5.23 -1.37 -5.00
N ALA A 107 4.98 -2.64 -4.73
CA ALA A 107 4.60 -3.13 -3.41
C ALA A 107 5.74 -3.95 -2.80
N ILE A 108 6.32 -3.44 -1.71
CA ILE A 108 7.49 -4.03 -1.05
C ILE A 108 7.07 -4.63 0.28
N ALA A 109 7.37 -5.93 0.49
CA ALA A 109 7.09 -6.66 1.74
C ALA A 109 5.66 -6.42 2.25
N ALA A 110 4.68 -6.51 1.35
CA ALA A 110 3.29 -6.15 1.62
C ALA A 110 2.53 -7.30 2.32
N PRO A 111 1.83 -7.06 3.45
CA PRO A 111 0.72 -7.93 3.84
C PRO A 111 -0.32 -7.94 2.71
N THR A 112 -0.89 -9.07 2.39
CA THR A 112 -1.89 -9.21 1.33
C THR A 112 -3.23 -9.70 1.86
N ASP A 113 -3.17 -10.34 3.02
CA ASP A 113 -4.34 -10.73 3.80
C ASP A 113 -3.99 -10.66 5.30
N TRP A 114 -4.83 -10.02 6.07
CA TRP A 114 -4.56 -9.82 7.50
C TRP A 114 -4.57 -11.10 8.33
N ARG A 115 -5.09 -12.20 7.78
CA ARG A 115 -4.98 -13.55 8.37
C ARG A 115 -3.55 -14.11 8.31
N PHE A 116 -2.67 -13.51 7.51
CA PHE A 116 -1.27 -13.90 7.35
C PHE A 116 -0.30 -12.98 8.08
N TYR A 117 -0.81 -12.06 8.89
CA TYR A 117 0.00 -11.18 9.71
C TYR A 117 -0.17 -11.48 11.20
N ASP A 118 0.74 -10.97 12.06
CA ASP A 118 0.70 -11.27 13.48
C ASP A 118 -0.61 -10.81 14.16
N SER A 119 -1.03 -11.56 15.21
CA SER A 119 -2.29 -11.31 15.89
C SER A 119 -2.24 -10.07 16.77
N VAL A 120 -1.08 -9.73 17.35
CA VAL A 120 -0.95 -8.56 18.24
C VAL A 120 -1.24 -7.27 17.49
N TYR A 121 -0.75 -7.14 16.26
CA TYR A 121 -1.07 -6.02 15.39
C TYR A 121 -2.49 -6.15 14.82
N THR A 122 -2.77 -7.28 14.19
CA THR A 122 -4.00 -7.44 13.40
C THR A 122 -5.25 -7.35 14.24
N GLU A 123 -5.33 -8.07 15.34
CA GLU A 123 -6.55 -8.10 16.17
C GLU A 123 -6.82 -6.77 16.89
N ARG A 124 -5.80 -5.96 17.12
CA ARG A 124 -5.97 -4.58 17.62
C ARG A 124 -6.87 -3.75 16.68
N PHE A 125 -6.74 -3.93 15.39
CA PHE A 125 -7.44 -3.11 14.38
C PHE A 125 -8.61 -3.82 13.72
N MET A 126 -8.57 -5.15 13.64
CA MET A 126 -9.53 -5.97 12.89
C MET A 126 -10.34 -6.91 13.76
N ARG A 127 -10.03 -7.07 15.06
CA ARG A 127 -10.48 -8.17 15.92
C ARG A 127 -10.08 -9.53 15.32
N THR A 128 -10.70 -10.61 15.80
CA THR A 128 -10.48 -11.95 15.24
C THR A 128 -11.28 -12.13 13.93
N PRO A 129 -10.85 -13.04 13.03
CA PRO A 129 -11.62 -13.36 11.82
C PRO A 129 -13.04 -13.85 12.11
N LYS A 130 -13.27 -14.52 13.27
CA LYS A 130 -14.60 -14.98 13.67
C LYS A 130 -15.54 -13.83 14.02
N GLU A 131 -15.02 -12.75 14.58
CA GLU A 131 -15.80 -11.57 14.98
C GLU A 131 -16.01 -10.58 13.86
N ASN A 132 -15.15 -10.58 12.83
CA ASN A 132 -15.14 -9.58 11.77
C ASN A 132 -14.82 -10.19 10.40
N MET A 133 -15.46 -11.27 10.01
CA MET A 133 -15.19 -11.93 8.73
C MET A 133 -15.35 -10.97 7.54
N GLU A 134 -16.39 -10.16 7.52
CA GLU A 134 -16.64 -9.19 6.43
C GLU A 134 -15.51 -8.18 6.29
N GLY A 135 -14.97 -7.69 7.41
CA GLY A 135 -13.83 -6.77 7.39
C GLY A 135 -12.57 -7.43 6.82
N TYR A 136 -12.28 -8.67 7.21
CA TYR A 136 -11.14 -9.41 6.65
C TYR A 136 -11.28 -9.63 5.15
N GLU A 137 -12.47 -10.01 4.69
CA GLU A 137 -12.74 -10.18 3.25
C GLU A 137 -12.60 -8.86 2.47
N ALA A 138 -13.15 -7.77 2.99
CA ALA A 138 -13.06 -6.45 2.37
C ALA A 138 -11.63 -5.89 2.34
N SER A 139 -10.82 -6.24 3.34
CA SER A 139 -9.44 -5.81 3.53
C SER A 139 -8.41 -6.72 2.85
N SER A 140 -8.82 -7.81 2.23
CA SER A 140 -7.92 -8.75 1.54
C SER A 140 -7.59 -8.23 0.13
N ALA A 141 -6.30 -7.95 -0.13
CA ALA A 141 -5.82 -7.65 -1.47
C ALA A 141 -5.97 -8.87 -2.39
N ILE A 142 -5.83 -10.09 -1.85
CA ILE A 142 -6.01 -11.35 -2.58
C ILE A 142 -7.40 -11.42 -3.21
N ASN A 143 -8.44 -11.05 -2.46
CA ASN A 143 -9.82 -11.04 -2.94
C ASN A 143 -10.09 -9.97 -4.02
N ARG A 144 -9.15 -9.06 -4.21
CA ARG A 144 -9.22 -7.98 -5.20
C ARG A 144 -8.28 -8.17 -6.39
N ALA A 145 -7.56 -9.29 -6.46
CA ALA A 145 -6.57 -9.55 -7.51
C ALA A 145 -7.14 -9.35 -8.93
N ASN A 146 -8.37 -9.77 -9.17
CA ASN A 146 -9.05 -9.61 -10.45
C ASN A 146 -9.32 -8.15 -10.84
N LYS A 147 -9.26 -7.21 -9.87
CA LYS A 147 -9.46 -5.77 -10.09
C LYS A 147 -8.15 -5.02 -10.27
N LEU A 148 -7.01 -5.68 -10.15
CA LEU A 148 -5.72 -5.04 -10.35
C LEU A 148 -5.68 -4.36 -11.72
N HIS A 149 -5.20 -3.12 -11.76
CA HIS A 149 -4.94 -2.36 -12.97
C HIS A 149 -3.55 -1.70 -12.91
N GLY A 150 -3.00 -1.40 -14.09
CA GLY A 150 -1.64 -0.87 -14.21
C GLY A 150 -0.57 -1.95 -14.07
N GLU A 151 0.69 -1.55 -14.23
CA GLU A 151 1.85 -2.41 -14.12
C GLU A 151 2.23 -2.58 -12.64
N LEU A 152 2.42 -3.80 -12.17
CA LEU A 152 2.76 -4.08 -10.77
C LEU A 152 4.11 -4.74 -10.66
N LEU A 153 4.96 -4.21 -9.77
CA LEU A 153 6.17 -4.87 -9.29
C LEU A 153 5.98 -5.27 -7.81
N LEU A 154 6.04 -6.57 -7.54
CA LEU A 154 6.11 -7.12 -6.19
C LEU A 154 7.56 -7.33 -5.79
N ILE A 155 7.94 -6.87 -4.61
CA ILE A 155 9.28 -7.09 -4.05
C ILE A 155 9.14 -7.71 -2.66
N HIS A 156 9.84 -8.84 -2.42
CA HIS A 156 9.78 -9.50 -1.12
C HIS A 156 11.11 -10.17 -0.74
N GLY A 157 11.39 -10.25 0.55
CA GLY A 157 12.51 -11.00 1.08
C GLY A 157 12.09 -12.45 1.39
N SER A 158 12.87 -13.44 0.95
CA SER A 158 12.54 -14.84 1.24
C SER A 158 12.72 -15.23 2.71
N ALA A 159 13.51 -14.48 3.45
CA ALA A 159 13.77 -14.67 4.88
C ALA A 159 13.06 -13.62 5.75
N ASP A 160 12.04 -12.94 5.23
CA ASP A 160 11.25 -11.95 5.97
C ASP A 160 10.43 -12.66 7.05
N ASP A 161 10.78 -12.42 8.31
CA ASP A 161 10.16 -13.00 9.49
C ASP A 161 9.06 -12.11 10.10
N ASN A 162 8.89 -10.90 9.57
CA ASN A 162 7.82 -9.98 9.93
C ASN A 162 6.62 -10.12 8.98
N VAL A 163 6.77 -9.79 7.71
CA VAL A 163 5.75 -10.04 6.69
C VAL A 163 6.16 -11.29 5.91
N HIS A 164 5.66 -12.43 6.32
CA HIS A 164 6.03 -13.71 5.77
C HIS A 164 5.84 -13.77 4.24
N LEU A 165 6.80 -14.36 3.51
CA LEU A 165 6.78 -14.49 2.05
C LEU A 165 5.46 -15.10 1.51
N ARG A 166 4.75 -15.86 2.34
CA ARG A 166 3.42 -16.39 2.00
C ARG A 166 2.47 -15.31 1.47
N ASN A 167 2.54 -14.08 2.01
CA ASN A 167 1.71 -12.97 1.53
C ASN A 167 1.91 -12.72 0.04
N ALA A 168 3.17 -12.63 -0.41
CA ALA A 168 3.48 -12.42 -1.82
C ALA A 168 3.12 -13.64 -2.67
N ALA A 169 3.38 -14.86 -2.18
CA ALA A 169 3.09 -16.10 -2.91
C ALA A 169 1.59 -16.28 -3.17
N GLU A 170 0.75 -16.15 -2.14
CA GLU A 170 -0.72 -16.27 -2.26
C GLU A 170 -1.32 -15.17 -3.14
N TYR A 171 -0.78 -13.95 -3.07
CA TYR A 171 -1.24 -12.87 -3.95
C TYR A 171 -0.81 -13.10 -5.41
N SER A 172 0.41 -13.58 -5.65
CA SER A 172 0.89 -13.94 -6.98
C SER A 172 0.02 -15.03 -7.61
N GLU A 173 -0.32 -16.06 -6.85
CA GLU A 173 -1.24 -17.11 -7.31
C GLU A 173 -2.61 -16.53 -7.68
N ALA A 174 -3.17 -15.66 -6.83
CA ALA A 174 -4.45 -15.01 -7.12
C ALA A 174 -4.40 -14.13 -8.39
N LEU A 175 -3.28 -13.45 -8.65
CA LEU A 175 -3.08 -12.68 -9.88
C LEU A 175 -3.02 -13.59 -11.11
N VAL A 176 -2.31 -14.71 -11.03
CA VAL A 176 -2.24 -15.71 -12.11
C VAL A 176 -3.64 -16.27 -12.42
N GLN A 177 -4.41 -16.63 -11.39
CA GLN A 177 -5.79 -17.13 -11.55
C GLN A 177 -6.73 -16.07 -12.12
N ALA A 178 -6.43 -14.79 -11.91
CA ALA A 178 -7.18 -13.67 -12.45
C ALA A 178 -6.69 -13.18 -13.82
N ASP A 179 -5.73 -13.89 -14.44
CA ASP A 179 -5.09 -13.52 -15.72
C ASP A 179 -4.50 -12.10 -15.70
N LYS A 180 -3.84 -11.74 -14.57
CA LYS A 180 -3.15 -10.46 -14.40
C LYS A 180 -1.65 -10.62 -14.58
N GLN A 181 -1.05 -9.74 -15.38
CA GLN A 181 0.39 -9.68 -15.53
C GLN A 181 1.02 -8.85 -14.42
N PHE A 182 2.17 -9.25 -13.93
CA PHE A 182 2.96 -8.55 -12.91
C PHE A 182 4.41 -8.99 -12.96
N ASP A 183 5.30 -8.18 -12.45
CA ASP A 183 6.68 -8.53 -12.18
C ASP A 183 6.87 -8.85 -10.70
N MET A 184 7.77 -9.79 -10.40
CA MET A 184 8.11 -10.14 -9.02
C MET A 184 9.61 -10.27 -8.86
N GLN A 185 10.15 -9.64 -7.81
CA GLN A 185 11.54 -9.77 -7.39
C GLN A 185 11.61 -10.30 -5.97
N VAL A 186 12.23 -11.46 -5.82
CA VAL A 186 12.49 -12.08 -4.50
C VAL A 186 13.98 -11.95 -4.18
N TYR A 187 14.29 -11.38 -3.03
CA TYR A 187 15.64 -11.33 -2.49
C TYR A 187 15.84 -12.41 -1.44
N THR A 188 17.01 -13.04 -1.42
CA THR A 188 17.37 -14.11 -0.45
C THR A 188 17.85 -13.52 0.89
N CYS A 189 17.19 -12.47 1.36
CA CYS A 189 17.54 -11.75 2.58
C CYS A 189 16.28 -11.27 3.31
N LEU A 190 16.50 -10.71 4.50
CA LEU A 190 15.51 -9.87 5.18
C LEU A 190 15.41 -8.54 4.42
N LEU A 191 14.20 -8.06 4.21
CA LEU A 191 13.94 -6.72 3.69
C LEU A 191 13.63 -5.70 4.81
N TYR A 192 13.85 -6.10 6.08
CA TYR A 192 13.75 -5.25 7.26
C TYR A 192 15.09 -5.10 7.94
#